data_a13274b22f9bca38878f232d39366e47
#
_entry.id   a13274b22f9bca38878f232d39366e47
#
_cell.length_a   1.000
_cell.length_b   1.000
_cell.length_c   1.000
_cell.angle_alpha   90.00
_cell.angle_beta   90.00
_cell.angle_gamma   90.00
#
_symmetry.space_group_name_H-M   'P 1'
#
loop_
_entity.id
_entity.type
_entity.pdbx_description
1 polymer ?
#
loop_
_entity_poly.entity_id
_entity_poly.type
_entity_poly.pdbx_seq_one_letter_code
_entity_poly.pdbx_strand_id
1 'polypeptide(L)'
;TGCSVVGGRAMTGMIDERLAQLGLTLPGAPAPAANYVPFVRTGDLVFISGQLSQGPSGLICGKLGDSMDVAAGADAARACGLAIIAQLRVACEGDLDRVVRAVRLTGFVNSTPGFTDQPRVINGCSDLMVAVFGDAGRHARAAVSAASLPLGVAVEIDAIFEVR
;
A
#
# COMPACT_ATOMS: atom_id res chain seq x y z
N THR A 1 42.46 -2.69 -29.95
CA THR A 1 41.05 -2.61 -30.30
C THR A 1 40.23 -2.91 -29.04
N GLY A 2 39.96 -1.81 -28.30
CA GLY A 2 39.14 -1.85 -27.11
C GLY A 2 37.67 -1.74 -27.46
N CYS A 3 36.87 -2.74 -27.13
CA CYS A 3 35.43 -2.66 -27.17
C CYS A 3 34.95 -2.04 -25.85
N SER A 4 34.57 -0.75 -25.89
CA SER A 4 33.89 -0.08 -24.79
C SER A 4 32.46 -0.62 -24.70
N VAL A 5 32.18 -1.40 -23.67
CA VAL A 5 30.81 -1.74 -23.30
C VAL A 5 30.21 -0.47 -22.65
N VAL A 6 29.42 0.26 -23.42
CA VAL A 6 28.58 1.33 -22.87
C VAL A 6 27.51 0.64 -22.03
N GLY A 7 27.67 0.70 -20.72
CA GLY A 7 26.65 0.26 -19.78
C GLY A 7 25.37 1.04 -20.00
N GLY A 8 24.37 0.41 -20.61
CA GLY A 8 23.03 0.97 -20.74
C GLY A 8 22.48 1.20 -19.34
N ARG A 9 22.35 2.50 -18.97
CA ARG A 9 21.62 2.92 -17.77
C ARG A 9 20.18 2.43 -17.97
N ALA A 10 19.75 1.47 -17.19
CA ALA A 10 18.36 1.04 -17.19
C ALA A 10 17.50 2.30 -17.00
N MET A 11 16.59 2.58 -17.95
CA MET A 11 15.69 3.73 -17.83
C MET A 11 14.81 3.50 -16.62
N THR A 12 15.01 4.31 -15.58
CA THR A 12 14.18 4.30 -14.38
C THR A 12 12.80 4.80 -14.76
N GLY A 13 11.72 4.09 -14.41
CA GLY A 13 10.37 4.51 -14.70
C GLY A 13 9.98 5.79 -13.95
N MET A 14 8.93 6.48 -14.43
CA MET A 14 8.45 7.73 -13.81
C MET A 14 8.02 7.54 -12.36
N ILE A 15 7.34 6.44 -12.06
CA ILE A 15 6.90 6.13 -10.69
C ILE A 15 8.09 5.79 -9.79
N ASP A 16 9.10 5.07 -10.30
CA ASP A 16 10.32 4.80 -9.53
C ASP A 16 11.07 6.08 -9.20
N GLU A 17 11.17 7.02 -10.14
CA GLU A 17 11.74 8.35 -9.88
C GLU A 17 10.92 9.12 -8.83
N ARG A 18 9.61 9.01 -8.90
CA ARG A 18 8.71 9.65 -7.92
C ARG A 18 8.90 9.06 -6.52
N LEU A 19 9.00 7.75 -6.39
CA LEU A 19 9.31 7.08 -5.12
C LEU A 19 10.65 7.58 -4.55
N ALA A 20 11.67 7.68 -5.38
CA ALA A 20 12.98 8.19 -4.98
C ALA A 20 12.91 9.65 -4.51
N GLN A 21 12.22 10.54 -5.23
CA GLN A 21 11.99 11.94 -4.84
C GLN A 21 11.27 12.08 -3.49
N LEU A 22 10.35 11.16 -3.21
CA LEU A 22 9.61 11.11 -1.94
C LEU A 22 10.42 10.45 -0.81
N GLY A 23 11.62 9.93 -1.09
CA GLY A 23 12.43 9.19 -0.13
C GLY A 23 11.82 7.87 0.30
N LEU A 24 11.01 7.25 -0.56
CA LEU A 24 10.29 6.02 -0.26
C LEU A 24 11.06 4.79 -0.76
N THR A 25 11.21 3.83 0.12
CA THR A 25 11.70 2.48 -0.21
C THR A 25 10.56 1.50 0.00
N LEU A 26 10.19 0.77 -1.04
CA LEU A 26 9.16 -0.26 -0.93
C LEU A 26 9.69 -1.46 -0.15
N PRO A 27 8.88 -2.05 0.75
CA PRO A 27 9.23 -3.32 1.38
C PRO A 27 9.29 -4.45 0.33
N GLY A 28 9.90 -5.57 0.67
CA GLY A 28 9.70 -6.81 -0.08
C GLY A 28 8.20 -7.14 -0.08
N ALA A 29 7.67 -7.61 -1.22
CA ALA A 29 6.25 -7.98 -1.29
C ALA A 29 5.97 -9.11 -0.28
N PRO A 30 5.10 -8.89 0.73
CA PRO A 30 4.85 -9.91 1.74
C PRO A 30 4.19 -11.15 1.15
N ALA A 31 4.62 -12.34 1.60
CA ALA A 31 3.94 -13.59 1.28
C ALA A 31 2.61 -13.70 2.04
N PRO A 32 1.56 -14.32 1.47
CA PRO A 32 0.31 -14.52 2.17
C PRO A 32 0.49 -15.44 3.37
N ALA A 33 -0.20 -15.14 4.47
CA ALA A 33 -0.13 -15.90 5.71
C ALA A 33 -0.99 -17.18 5.72
N ALA A 34 -1.81 -17.40 4.68
CA ALA A 34 -2.79 -18.49 4.60
C ALA A 34 -2.89 -19.00 3.14
N ASN A 35 -3.87 -19.88 2.90
CA ASN A 35 -4.09 -20.47 1.57
C ASN A 35 -4.81 -19.50 0.64
N TYR A 36 -4.13 -18.44 0.22
CA TYR A 36 -4.57 -17.47 -0.79
C TYR A 36 -3.36 -16.83 -1.48
N VAL A 37 -3.60 -16.04 -2.50
CA VAL A 37 -2.55 -15.34 -3.27
C VAL A 37 -2.50 -13.85 -2.91
N PRO A 38 -1.34 -13.17 -3.05
CA PRO A 38 -1.22 -11.77 -2.67
C PRO A 38 -2.03 -10.84 -3.59
N PHE A 39 -2.30 -11.23 -4.82
CA PHE A 39 -3.15 -10.49 -5.75
C PHE A 39 -3.71 -11.41 -6.82
N VAL A 40 -4.79 -10.96 -7.45
CA VAL A 40 -5.39 -11.59 -8.63
C VAL A 40 -5.53 -10.53 -9.71
N ARG A 41 -5.08 -10.85 -10.93
CA ARG A 41 -5.35 -10.03 -12.10
C ARG A 41 -6.48 -10.64 -12.90
N THR A 42 -7.46 -9.82 -13.28
CA THR A 42 -8.54 -10.18 -14.20
C THR A 42 -8.76 -9.02 -15.17
N GLY A 43 -8.51 -9.27 -16.48
CA GLY A 43 -8.46 -8.21 -17.47
C GLY A 43 -7.40 -7.16 -17.10
N ASP A 44 -7.82 -5.92 -17.00
CA ASP A 44 -6.97 -4.79 -16.63
C ASP A 44 -7.06 -4.43 -15.13
N LEU A 45 -7.75 -5.24 -14.34
CA LEU A 45 -7.88 -5.02 -12.90
C LEU A 45 -6.97 -5.95 -12.11
N VAL A 46 -6.32 -5.38 -11.10
CA VAL A 46 -5.54 -6.11 -10.10
C VAL A 46 -6.21 -5.93 -8.74
N PHE A 47 -6.61 -7.04 -8.15
CA PHE A 47 -7.17 -7.12 -6.80
C PHE A 47 -6.05 -7.51 -5.85
N ILE A 48 -5.71 -6.63 -4.93
CA ILE A 48 -4.63 -6.87 -3.96
C ILE A 48 -5.26 -7.27 -2.64
N SER A 49 -4.84 -8.43 -2.12
CA SER A 49 -5.27 -8.94 -0.82
C SER A 49 -4.92 -7.97 0.31
N GLY A 50 -5.65 -8.05 1.42
CA GLY A 50 -5.43 -7.22 2.61
C GLY A 50 -3.97 -7.23 3.05
N GLN A 51 -3.38 -6.05 3.15
CA GLN A 51 -2.04 -5.84 3.66
C GLN A 51 -2.11 -5.35 5.10
N LEU A 52 -1.44 -6.07 5.99
CA LEU A 52 -1.37 -5.72 7.41
C LEU A 52 -0.38 -4.59 7.63
N SER A 53 -0.62 -3.75 8.64
CA SER A 53 0.34 -2.73 9.03
C SER A 53 1.62 -3.36 9.55
N GLN A 54 2.70 -3.21 8.78
CA GLN A 54 4.01 -3.76 9.08
C GLN A 54 5.08 -2.78 8.63
N GLY A 55 6.00 -2.48 9.52
CA GLY A 55 7.16 -1.64 9.26
C GLY A 55 8.47 -2.45 9.30
N PRO A 56 9.63 -1.77 9.19
CA PRO A 56 10.94 -2.42 9.24
C PRO A 56 11.20 -3.21 10.53
N SER A 57 10.58 -2.80 11.64
CA SER A 57 10.73 -3.45 12.96
C SER A 57 9.70 -4.56 13.21
N GLY A 58 8.83 -4.87 12.27
CA GLY A 58 7.79 -5.89 12.37
C GLY A 58 6.37 -5.32 12.34
N LEU A 59 5.41 -6.08 12.86
CA LEU A 59 4.00 -5.70 12.87
C LEU A 59 3.78 -4.43 13.68
N ILE A 60 2.93 -3.54 13.16
CA ILE A 60 2.47 -2.34 13.86
C ILE A 60 1.11 -2.70 14.48
N CYS A 61 1.12 -2.99 15.77
CA CYS A 61 -0.04 -3.41 16.53
C CYS A 61 -0.55 -2.28 17.42
N GLY A 62 -1.84 -2.30 17.70
CA GLY A 62 -2.47 -1.34 18.60
C GLY A 62 -3.95 -1.16 18.29
N LYS A 63 -4.62 -0.41 19.15
CA LYS A 63 -6.06 -0.16 19.05
C LYS A 63 -6.33 1.34 19.09
N LEU A 64 -6.90 1.87 18.02
CA LEU A 64 -7.31 3.26 17.92
C LEU A 64 -8.44 3.55 18.93
N GLY A 65 -8.34 4.69 19.59
CA GLY A 65 -9.26 5.04 20.68
C GLY A 65 -8.87 4.48 22.04
N ASP A 66 -7.80 3.69 22.13
CA ASP A 66 -7.22 3.14 23.36
C ASP A 66 -5.70 3.35 23.39
N SER A 67 -4.91 2.35 22.98
CA SER A 67 -3.45 2.40 23.07
C SER A 67 -2.77 3.21 21.95
N MET A 68 -3.50 3.59 20.90
CA MET A 68 -2.94 4.24 19.72
C MET A 68 -3.73 5.50 19.34
N ASP A 69 -3.03 6.59 19.03
CA ASP A 69 -3.63 7.81 18.52
C ASP A 69 -3.77 7.82 16.98
N VAL A 70 -4.48 8.82 16.46
CA VAL A 70 -4.75 8.96 15.02
C VAL A 70 -3.44 9.08 14.21
N ALA A 71 -2.45 9.81 14.70
CA ALA A 71 -1.19 10.00 13.99
C ALA A 71 -0.43 8.67 13.84
N ALA A 72 -0.33 7.89 14.89
CA ALA A 72 0.28 6.55 14.84
C ALA A 72 -0.53 5.59 13.97
N GLY A 73 -1.86 5.66 13.99
CA GLY A 73 -2.74 4.92 13.11
C GLY A 73 -2.54 5.28 11.64
N ALA A 74 -2.38 6.56 11.31
CA ALA A 74 -2.09 7.01 9.95
C ALA A 74 -0.72 6.49 9.46
N ASP A 75 0.29 6.45 10.32
CA ASP A 75 1.58 5.83 9.98
C ASP A 75 1.44 4.33 9.71
N ALA A 76 0.61 3.63 10.47
CA ALA A 76 0.29 2.22 10.21
C ALA A 76 -0.44 2.04 8.86
N ALA A 77 -1.39 2.91 8.53
CA ALA A 77 -2.08 2.90 7.24
C ALA A 77 -1.11 3.19 6.07
N ARG A 78 -0.16 4.10 6.26
CA ARG A 78 0.90 4.37 5.29
C ARG A 78 1.77 3.13 5.03
N ALA A 79 2.12 2.38 6.08
CA ALA A 79 2.85 1.12 5.95
C ALA A 79 2.06 0.08 5.12
N CYS A 80 0.73 -0.03 5.33
CA CYS A 80 -0.14 -0.84 4.47
C CYS A 80 -0.06 -0.38 3.00
N GLY A 81 -0.07 0.93 2.75
CA GLY A 81 0.04 1.52 1.42
C GLY A 81 1.35 1.16 0.72
N LEU A 82 2.47 1.20 1.43
CA LEU A 82 3.77 0.78 0.88
C LEU A 82 3.77 -0.71 0.50
N ALA A 83 3.16 -1.57 1.33
CA ALA A 83 3.01 -2.99 1.03
C ALA A 83 2.09 -3.22 -0.19
N ILE A 84 1.00 -2.46 -0.33
CA ILE A 84 0.12 -2.49 -1.51
C ILE A 84 0.92 -2.14 -2.77
N ILE A 85 1.71 -1.08 -2.76
CA ILE A 85 2.53 -0.68 -3.91
C ILE A 85 3.59 -1.74 -4.24
N ALA A 86 4.16 -2.40 -3.23
CA ALA A 86 5.08 -3.51 -3.43
C ALA A 86 4.42 -4.70 -4.15
N GLN A 87 3.20 -5.08 -3.75
CA GLN A 87 2.43 -6.12 -4.43
C GLN A 87 2.06 -5.71 -5.86
N LEU A 88 1.66 -4.45 -6.03
CA LEU A 88 1.33 -3.88 -7.34
C LEU A 88 2.53 -3.92 -8.30
N ARG A 89 3.74 -3.62 -7.80
CA ARG A 89 4.98 -3.75 -8.57
C ARG A 89 5.18 -5.18 -9.09
N VAL A 90 4.94 -6.19 -8.25
CA VAL A 90 5.01 -7.60 -8.68
C VAL A 90 3.95 -7.89 -9.74
N ALA A 91 2.71 -7.43 -9.55
CA ALA A 91 1.62 -7.61 -10.50
C ALA A 91 1.89 -6.93 -11.85
N CYS A 92 2.66 -5.83 -11.86
CA CYS A 92 3.11 -5.10 -13.05
C CYS A 92 4.47 -5.58 -13.59
N GLU A 93 4.96 -6.74 -13.13
CA GLU A 93 6.25 -7.32 -13.60
C GLU A 93 7.44 -6.36 -13.43
N GLY A 94 7.42 -5.58 -12.34
CA GLY A 94 8.45 -4.62 -11.98
C GLY A 94 8.27 -3.21 -12.51
N ASP A 95 7.30 -2.97 -13.39
CA ASP A 95 7.07 -1.66 -14.03
C ASP A 95 5.78 -0.99 -13.51
N LEU A 96 5.92 -0.12 -12.51
CA LEU A 96 4.80 0.64 -11.94
C LEU A 96 4.22 1.70 -12.89
N ASP A 97 4.91 2.03 -14.01
CA ASP A 97 4.35 2.93 -15.03
C ASP A 97 3.19 2.29 -15.80
N ARG A 98 2.98 0.98 -15.64
CA ARG A 98 1.81 0.27 -16.15
C ARG A 98 0.53 0.55 -15.36
N VAL A 99 0.62 1.16 -14.21
CA VAL A 99 -0.55 1.56 -13.41
C VAL A 99 -1.31 2.67 -14.12
N VAL A 100 -2.58 2.43 -14.40
CA VAL A 100 -3.49 3.43 -14.99
C VAL A 100 -4.11 4.27 -13.89
N ARG A 101 -4.63 3.63 -12.82
CA ARG A 101 -5.17 4.33 -11.67
C ARG A 101 -5.42 3.40 -10.47
N ALA A 102 -5.45 3.99 -9.29
CA ALA A 102 -6.08 3.39 -8.12
C ALA A 102 -7.60 3.45 -8.29
N VAL A 103 -8.29 2.32 -8.13
CA VAL A 103 -9.74 2.22 -8.29
C VAL A 103 -10.42 2.30 -6.93
N ARG A 104 -9.97 1.48 -5.98
CA ARG A 104 -10.60 1.41 -4.65
C ARG A 104 -9.58 0.99 -3.59
N LEU A 105 -9.73 1.57 -2.40
CA LEU A 105 -9.16 1.08 -1.15
C LEU A 105 -10.29 0.71 -0.18
N THR A 106 -10.12 -0.37 0.55
CA THR A 106 -10.94 -0.69 1.72
C THR A 106 -10.05 -0.76 2.93
N GLY A 107 -10.22 0.19 3.86
CA GLY A 107 -9.41 0.28 5.07
C GLY A 107 -10.18 -0.20 6.29
N PHE A 108 -9.55 -1.09 7.06
CA PHE A 108 -10.03 -1.63 8.33
C PHE A 108 -9.14 -1.14 9.45
N VAL A 109 -9.76 -0.49 10.43
CA VAL A 109 -9.06 0.07 11.59
C VAL A 109 -9.42 -0.74 12.82
N ASN A 110 -8.41 -1.32 13.47
CA ASN A 110 -8.58 -1.94 14.79
C ASN A 110 -8.88 -0.82 15.80
N SER A 111 -10.12 -0.69 16.22
CA SER A 111 -10.53 0.45 17.04
C SER A 111 -11.64 0.11 18.04
N THR A 112 -11.72 0.91 19.10
CA THR A 112 -12.79 0.83 20.08
C THR A 112 -14.14 1.19 19.46
N PRO A 113 -15.28 0.75 20.05
CA PRO A 113 -16.61 1.06 19.52
C PRO A 113 -16.91 2.57 19.42
N GLY A 114 -16.31 3.38 20.28
CA GLY A 114 -16.50 4.83 20.29
C GLY A 114 -15.60 5.61 19.36
N PHE A 115 -14.62 4.98 18.73
CA PHE A 115 -13.70 5.63 17.81
C PHE A 115 -14.37 5.83 16.45
N THR A 116 -14.38 7.06 15.94
CA THR A 116 -15.07 7.43 14.69
C THR A 116 -14.17 8.16 13.68
N ASP A 117 -12.87 8.26 13.96
CA ASP A 117 -11.89 8.93 13.10
C ASP A 117 -11.17 7.98 12.12
N GLN A 118 -11.80 6.84 11.76
CA GLN A 118 -11.25 5.89 10.78
C GLN A 118 -10.82 6.57 9.47
N PRO A 119 -11.57 7.52 8.90
CA PRO A 119 -11.14 8.22 7.69
C PRO A 119 -9.79 8.92 7.85
N ARG A 120 -9.52 9.53 9.01
CA ARG A 120 -8.25 10.21 9.28
C ARG A 120 -7.07 9.24 9.39
N VAL A 121 -7.32 8.04 9.92
CA VAL A 121 -6.33 6.97 9.95
C VAL A 121 -6.01 6.49 8.53
N ILE A 122 -7.02 6.16 7.75
CA ILE A 122 -6.83 5.62 6.40
C ILE A 122 -6.28 6.67 5.42
N ASN A 123 -6.41 7.96 5.72
CA ASN A 123 -5.73 9.02 4.98
C ASN A 123 -4.22 8.80 4.88
N GLY A 124 -3.58 8.14 5.84
CA GLY A 124 -2.16 7.79 5.73
C GLY A 124 -1.84 6.98 4.47
N CYS A 125 -2.72 6.06 4.08
CA CYS A 125 -2.61 5.32 2.83
C CYS A 125 -3.09 6.13 1.61
N SER A 126 -4.24 6.79 1.72
CA SER A 126 -4.81 7.55 0.60
C SER A 126 -3.91 8.69 0.15
N ASP A 127 -3.31 9.42 1.08
CA ASP A 127 -2.38 10.51 0.78
C ASP A 127 -1.10 9.96 0.11
N LEU A 128 -0.63 8.78 0.53
CA LEU A 128 0.49 8.10 -0.13
C LEU A 128 0.16 7.77 -1.59
N MET A 129 -1.03 7.25 -1.89
CA MET A 129 -1.44 6.94 -3.26
C MET A 129 -1.42 8.17 -4.16
N VAL A 130 -1.92 9.30 -3.67
CA VAL A 130 -1.90 10.56 -4.41
C VAL A 130 -0.48 11.10 -4.55
N ALA A 131 0.35 11.01 -3.51
CA ALA A 131 1.74 11.43 -3.57
C ALA A 131 2.54 10.65 -4.63
N VAL A 132 2.30 9.34 -4.74
CA VAL A 132 3.02 8.45 -5.67
C VAL A 132 2.46 8.54 -7.10
N PHE A 133 1.14 8.46 -7.26
CA PHE A 133 0.48 8.34 -8.57
C PHE A 133 -0.18 9.64 -9.08
N GLY A 134 -0.15 10.72 -8.29
CA GLY A 134 -0.83 11.96 -8.66
C GLY A 134 -2.35 11.77 -8.73
N ASP A 135 -2.99 12.36 -9.73
CA ASP A 135 -4.44 12.24 -9.92
C ASP A 135 -4.89 10.79 -10.17
N ALA A 136 -4.05 9.96 -10.75
CA ALA A 136 -4.32 8.52 -10.89
C ALA A 136 -4.38 7.78 -9.54
N GLY A 137 -3.84 8.35 -8.48
CA GLY A 137 -3.94 7.84 -7.11
C GLY A 137 -5.27 8.12 -6.41
N ARG A 138 -6.13 8.98 -6.95
CA ARG A 138 -7.44 9.30 -6.39
C ARG A 138 -8.40 8.14 -6.64
N HIS A 139 -8.99 7.60 -5.57
CA HIS A 139 -9.70 6.33 -5.55
C HIS A 139 -11.03 6.44 -4.79
N ALA A 140 -11.94 5.51 -5.06
CA ALA A 140 -13.09 5.29 -4.19
C ALA A 140 -12.65 4.57 -2.91
N ARG A 141 -13.35 4.76 -1.79
CA ARG A 141 -12.88 4.27 -0.49
C ARG A 141 -14.02 3.94 0.46
N ALA A 142 -13.80 2.93 1.29
CA ALA A 142 -14.44 2.77 2.58
C ALA A 142 -13.38 2.70 3.67
N ALA A 143 -13.65 3.31 4.83
CA ALA A 143 -12.78 3.29 6.01
C ALA A 143 -13.66 2.98 7.23
N VAL A 144 -13.52 1.79 7.79
CA VAL A 144 -14.40 1.27 8.82
C VAL A 144 -13.63 0.67 9.98
N SER A 145 -14.29 0.50 11.11
CA SER A 145 -13.76 -0.15 12.30
C SER A 145 -13.89 -1.67 12.20
N ALA A 146 -12.90 -2.36 12.75
CA ALA A 146 -12.99 -3.78 13.10
C ALA A 146 -12.78 -3.92 14.61
N ALA A 147 -13.51 -4.84 15.23
CA ALA A 147 -13.37 -5.13 16.67
C ALA A 147 -11.98 -5.67 17.02
N SER A 148 -11.36 -6.38 16.08
CA SER A 148 -9.99 -6.87 16.12
C SER A 148 -9.50 -7.12 14.69
N LEU A 149 -8.20 -7.14 14.51
CA LEU A 149 -7.57 -7.48 13.22
C LEU A 149 -6.60 -8.65 13.42
N PRO A 150 -6.27 -9.39 12.34
CA PRO A 150 -5.30 -10.48 12.41
C PRO A 150 -4.01 -10.06 13.09
N LEU A 151 -3.49 -10.90 13.97
CA LEU A 151 -2.23 -10.69 14.70
C LEU A 151 -2.20 -9.41 15.58
N GLY A 152 -3.36 -8.80 15.81
CA GLY A 152 -3.46 -7.58 16.61
C GLY A 152 -2.96 -6.31 15.90
N VAL A 153 -2.79 -6.33 14.59
CA VAL A 153 -2.36 -5.14 13.85
C VAL A 153 -3.35 -3.99 13.97
N ALA A 154 -2.84 -2.78 13.84
CA ALA A 154 -3.65 -1.56 13.96
C ALA A 154 -4.53 -1.31 12.74
N VAL A 155 -4.03 -1.64 11.54
CA VAL A 155 -4.68 -1.35 10.26
C VAL A 155 -4.45 -2.50 9.29
N GLU A 156 -5.49 -2.76 8.46
CA GLU A 156 -5.42 -3.63 7.30
C GLU A 156 -6.11 -2.95 6.13
N ILE A 157 -5.51 -3.00 4.94
CA ILE A 157 -6.06 -2.34 3.74
C ILE A 157 -5.95 -3.27 2.54
N ASP A 158 -7.04 -3.47 1.81
CA ASP A 158 -7.04 -4.07 0.47
C ASP A 158 -7.21 -3.00 -0.61
N ALA A 159 -6.91 -3.36 -1.85
CA ALA A 159 -6.94 -2.41 -2.95
C ALA A 159 -7.31 -3.05 -4.29
N ILE A 160 -7.87 -2.22 -5.18
CA ILE A 160 -8.09 -2.55 -6.59
C ILE A 160 -7.42 -1.46 -7.42
N PHE A 161 -6.61 -1.88 -8.40
CA PHE A 161 -5.96 -1.01 -9.37
C PHE A 161 -6.32 -1.40 -10.79
N GLU A 162 -6.35 -0.43 -11.68
CA GLU A 162 -6.35 -0.64 -13.12
C GLU A 162 -4.92 -0.56 -13.65
N VAL A 163 -4.54 -1.51 -14.49
CA VAL A 163 -3.20 -1.60 -15.10
C VAL A 163 -3.32 -1.91 -16.60
N ARG A 164 -2.27 -1.65 -17.36
CA ARG A 164 -2.19 -1.94 -18.79
C ARG A 164 -1.09 -2.98 -19.11
#